data_827b7bf69a4f4842df5fcbbb8d22afc6
#
_entry.id   827b7bf69a4f4842df5fcbbb8d22afc6
#
_cell.length_a   1.000
_cell.length_b   1.000
_cell.length_c   1.000
_cell.angle_alpha   90.00
_cell.angle_beta   90.00
_cell.angle_gamma   90.00
#
_symmetry.space_group_name_H-M   'P 1'
#
loop_
_entity.id
_entity.type
_entity.pdbx_description
1 polymer ?
#
loop_
_entity_poly.entity_id
_entity_poly.type
_entity_poly.pdbx_seq_one_letter_code
_entity_poly.pdbx_strand_id
1 'polypeptide(L)'
;MAALRVLVVEDDALIGELLAEMLIGMGHDVCAVELTEGGAVAAAARFKPDLMIVDVQLGDGNGVDAVTTIHRSGPVPHVFVSGDISRVKLPWPGSVIIQKPYREADLARVIQRALDAPPALS
;
A
#
# COMPACT_ATOMS: atom_id res chain seq x y z
N MET A 1 2.79 15.07 -12.87
CA MET A 1 2.30 13.73 -12.50
C MET A 1 0.84 13.81 -12.10
N ALA A 2 0.03 12.90 -12.62
CA ALA A 2 -1.40 12.89 -12.27
C ALA A 2 -1.56 12.51 -10.80
N ALA A 3 -2.54 13.12 -10.14
CA ALA A 3 -2.88 12.79 -8.77
C ALA A 3 -3.47 11.36 -8.72
N LEU A 4 -2.99 10.58 -7.78
CA LEU A 4 -3.49 9.22 -7.54
C LEU A 4 -4.44 9.23 -6.34
N ARG A 5 -5.41 8.33 -6.37
CA ARG A 5 -6.23 8.02 -5.21
C ARG A 5 -5.56 6.87 -4.48
N VAL A 6 -5.09 7.13 -3.27
CA VAL A 6 -4.26 6.18 -2.53
C VAL A 6 -5.02 5.67 -1.31
N LEU A 7 -5.02 4.35 -1.15
CA LEU A 7 -5.47 3.70 0.08
C LEU A 7 -4.24 3.39 0.93
N VAL A 8 -4.24 3.89 2.16
CA VAL A 8 -3.19 3.61 3.13
C VAL A 8 -3.68 2.55 4.10
N VAL A 9 -2.90 1.50 4.30
CA VAL A 9 -3.20 0.41 5.23
C VAL A 9 -2.06 0.30 6.24
N GLU A 10 -2.32 0.70 7.47
CA GLU A 10 -1.33 0.79 8.54
C GLU A 10 -2.04 0.64 9.89
N ASP A 11 -1.62 -0.28 10.73
CA ASP A 11 -2.28 -0.53 12.01
C ASP A 11 -1.98 0.52 13.09
N ASP A 12 -0.90 1.30 12.93
CA ASP A 12 -0.64 2.44 13.80
C ASP A 12 -1.29 3.68 13.19
N ALA A 13 -2.33 4.18 13.86
CA ALA A 13 -3.12 5.31 13.36
C ALA A 13 -2.29 6.56 13.13
N LEU A 14 -1.34 6.85 14.01
CA LEU A 14 -0.48 8.03 13.87
C LEU A 14 0.44 7.90 12.66
N ILE A 15 1.06 6.74 12.49
CA ILE A 15 1.94 6.50 11.34
C ILE A 15 1.13 6.59 10.05
N GLY A 16 -0.07 6.03 10.03
CA GLY A 16 -0.97 6.12 8.87
C GLY A 16 -1.33 7.55 8.51
N GLU A 17 -1.62 8.39 9.51
CA GLU A 17 -1.91 9.80 9.31
C GLU A 17 -0.71 10.57 8.76
N LEU A 18 0.48 10.29 9.28
CA LEU A 18 1.71 10.94 8.80
C LEU A 18 2.00 10.56 7.34
N LEU A 19 1.79 9.31 7.00
CA LEU A 19 1.94 8.86 5.61
C LEU A 19 0.91 9.53 4.70
N ALA A 20 -0.34 9.64 5.16
CA ALA A 20 -1.38 10.32 4.41
C ALA A 20 -1.00 11.78 4.15
N GLU A 21 -0.49 12.49 5.15
CA GLU A 21 -0.02 13.87 4.99
C GLU A 21 1.11 13.96 3.98
N MET A 22 2.06 13.04 4.02
CA MET A 22 3.16 13.00 3.06
C MET A 22 2.63 12.83 1.63
N LEU A 23 1.70 11.90 1.42
CA LEU A 23 1.11 11.65 0.11
C LEU A 23 0.34 12.87 -0.42
N ILE A 24 -0.42 13.53 0.45
CA ILE A 24 -1.13 14.76 0.10
C ILE A 24 -0.14 15.85 -0.31
N GLY A 25 0.96 15.99 0.44
CA GLY A 25 2.02 16.93 0.10
C GLY A 25 2.70 16.65 -1.23
N MET A 26 2.68 15.39 -1.67
CA MET A 26 3.20 14.98 -2.97
C MET A 26 2.20 15.19 -4.11
N GLY A 27 0.99 15.66 -3.81
CA GLY A 27 -0.03 15.94 -4.81
C GLY A 27 -1.04 14.82 -5.02
N HIS A 28 -1.06 13.80 -4.15
CA HIS A 28 -2.03 12.71 -4.26
C HIS A 28 -3.22 12.91 -3.33
N ASP A 29 -4.30 12.20 -3.60
CA ASP A 29 -5.46 12.14 -2.70
C ASP A 29 -5.39 10.85 -1.90
N VAL A 30 -5.77 10.90 -0.63
CA VAL A 30 -5.86 9.71 0.21
C VAL A 30 -7.34 9.41 0.43
N CYS A 31 -7.81 8.30 -0.10
CA CYS A 31 -9.23 7.97 -0.02
C CYS A 31 -9.60 7.33 1.32
N ALA A 32 -8.67 6.69 2.00
CA ALA A 32 -8.88 6.13 3.33
C ALA A 32 -7.55 5.75 3.97
N VAL A 33 -7.55 5.73 5.30
CA VAL A 33 -6.49 5.12 6.11
C VAL A 33 -7.15 4.01 6.90
N GLU A 34 -6.83 2.77 6.60
CA GLU A 34 -7.41 1.60 7.24
C GLU A 34 -6.40 0.93 8.17
N LEU A 35 -6.87 0.44 9.30
CA LEU A 35 -6.02 -0.09 10.35
C LEU A 35 -5.98 -1.62 10.36
N THR A 36 -6.88 -2.25 9.61
CA THR A 36 -7.05 -3.70 9.63
C THR A 36 -7.14 -4.29 8.23
N GLU A 37 -6.92 -5.58 8.15
CA GLU A 37 -7.05 -6.35 6.92
C GLU A 37 -8.48 -6.23 6.35
N GLY A 38 -9.49 -6.43 7.20
CA GLY A 38 -10.89 -6.33 6.79
C GLY A 38 -11.28 -4.93 6.35
N GLY A 39 -10.80 -3.91 7.07
CA GLY A 39 -11.03 -2.51 6.69
C GLY A 39 -10.40 -2.17 5.35
N ALA A 40 -9.20 -2.69 5.08
CA ALA A 40 -8.53 -2.50 3.80
C ALA A 40 -9.33 -3.09 2.65
N VAL A 41 -9.82 -4.32 2.80
CA VAL A 41 -10.62 -4.99 1.77
C VAL A 41 -11.90 -4.21 1.48
N ALA A 42 -12.61 -3.79 2.53
CA ALA A 42 -13.83 -3.00 2.37
C ALA A 42 -13.57 -1.65 1.69
N ALA A 43 -12.51 -0.96 2.09
CA ALA A 43 -12.15 0.34 1.51
C ALA A 43 -11.74 0.21 0.04
N ALA A 44 -11.00 -0.83 -0.31
CA ALA A 44 -10.60 -1.06 -1.69
C ALA A 44 -11.83 -1.30 -2.58
N ALA A 45 -12.80 -2.06 -2.11
CA ALA A 45 -14.04 -2.30 -2.84
C ALA A 45 -14.86 -1.01 -3.00
N ARG A 46 -14.91 -0.19 -1.96
CA ARG A 46 -15.71 1.05 -1.95
C ARG A 46 -15.07 2.16 -2.79
N PHE A 47 -13.79 2.39 -2.61
CA PHE A 47 -13.11 3.57 -3.18
C PHE A 47 -12.37 3.28 -4.49
N LYS A 48 -12.08 2.02 -4.78
CA LYS A 48 -11.34 1.61 -5.98
C LYS A 48 -10.08 2.45 -6.18
N PRO A 49 -9.11 2.36 -5.26
CA PRO A 49 -7.91 3.20 -5.32
C PRO A 49 -7.06 2.89 -6.55
N ASP A 50 -6.27 3.88 -6.97
CA ASP A 50 -5.27 3.73 -8.03
C ASP A 50 -4.01 3.06 -7.52
N LEU A 51 -3.76 3.17 -6.21
CA LEU A 51 -2.56 2.67 -5.56
C LEU A 51 -2.88 2.36 -4.10
N MET A 52 -2.26 1.32 -3.58
CA MET A 52 -2.31 1.01 -2.14
C MET A 52 -0.91 1.04 -1.56
N ILE A 53 -0.78 1.58 -0.36
CA ILE A 53 0.46 1.49 0.42
C ILE A 53 0.12 0.72 1.68
N VAL A 54 0.70 -0.46 1.81
CA VAL A 54 0.23 -1.49 2.75
C VAL A 54 1.36 -1.97 3.64
N ASP A 55 1.22 -1.76 4.94
CA ASP A 55 2.13 -2.36 5.91
C ASP A 55 1.95 -3.89 5.88
N VAL A 56 3.03 -4.61 5.81
CA VAL A 56 3.01 -6.07 5.81
C VAL A 56 2.42 -6.61 7.11
N GLN A 57 2.72 -5.94 8.23
CA GLN A 57 2.27 -6.38 9.54
C GLN A 57 1.11 -5.51 10.03
N LEU A 58 -0.05 -6.11 10.24
CA LEU A 58 -1.29 -5.42 10.61
C LEU A 58 -1.87 -6.01 11.90
N GLY A 59 -1.19 -5.80 13.03
CA GLY A 59 -1.65 -6.38 14.29
C GLY A 59 -1.77 -7.89 14.19
N ASP A 60 -2.98 -8.41 14.29
CA ASP A 60 -3.26 -9.85 14.15
C ASP A 60 -3.36 -10.30 12.69
N GLY A 61 -3.40 -9.36 11.75
CA GLY A 61 -3.55 -9.63 10.33
C GLY A 61 -2.25 -9.42 9.56
N ASN A 62 -2.35 -9.49 8.24
CA ASN A 62 -1.21 -9.44 7.35
C ASN A 62 -1.57 -8.64 6.09
N GLY A 63 -0.72 -7.68 5.73
CA GLY A 63 -0.94 -6.84 4.55
C GLY A 63 -0.90 -7.63 3.25
N VAL A 64 -0.08 -8.67 3.16
CA VAL A 64 -0.02 -9.52 1.96
C VAL A 64 -1.36 -10.25 1.77
N ASP A 65 -1.96 -10.74 2.84
CA ASP A 65 -3.27 -11.39 2.77
C ASP A 65 -4.36 -10.41 2.37
N ALA A 66 -4.30 -9.18 2.87
CA ALA A 66 -5.24 -8.12 2.47
C ALA A 66 -5.17 -7.89 0.96
N VAL A 67 -3.97 -7.70 0.41
CA VAL A 67 -3.77 -7.47 -1.01
C VAL A 67 -4.21 -8.68 -1.83
N THR A 68 -3.92 -9.90 -1.36
CA THR A 68 -4.35 -11.13 -2.01
C THR A 68 -5.88 -11.17 -2.16
N THR A 69 -6.59 -10.83 -1.08
CA THR A 69 -8.06 -10.78 -1.10
C THR A 69 -8.57 -9.70 -2.05
N ILE A 70 -7.98 -8.53 -2.01
CA ILE A 70 -8.36 -7.41 -2.88
C ILE A 70 -8.17 -7.78 -4.36
N HIS A 71 -7.07 -8.45 -4.69
CA HIS A 71 -6.76 -8.86 -6.05
C HIS A 71 -7.74 -9.86 -6.64
N ARG A 72 -8.56 -10.52 -5.83
CA ARG A 72 -9.62 -11.40 -6.33
C ARG A 72 -10.65 -10.62 -7.15
N SER A 73 -10.79 -9.32 -6.89
CA SER A 73 -11.70 -8.43 -7.64
C SER A 73 -10.98 -7.68 -8.76
N GLY A 74 -9.70 -7.91 -8.94
CA GLY A 74 -8.87 -7.25 -9.94
C GLY A 74 -7.60 -6.70 -9.34
N PRO A 75 -6.48 -6.67 -10.10
CA PRO A 75 -5.21 -6.20 -9.57
C PRO A 75 -5.24 -4.69 -9.32
N VAL A 76 -4.57 -4.27 -8.25
CA VAL A 76 -4.38 -2.86 -7.90
C VAL A 76 -2.89 -2.65 -7.64
N PRO A 77 -2.27 -1.65 -8.24
CA PRO A 77 -0.87 -1.32 -7.93
C PRO A 77 -0.69 -1.09 -6.44
N HIS A 78 0.39 -1.61 -5.87
CA HIS A 78 0.61 -1.52 -4.43
C HIS A 78 2.08 -1.51 -4.09
N VAL A 79 2.39 -0.90 -2.94
CA VAL A 79 3.71 -0.88 -2.32
C VAL A 79 3.55 -1.48 -0.93
N PHE A 80 4.32 -2.50 -0.61
CA PHE A 80 4.39 -3.01 0.75
C PHE A 80 5.41 -2.21 1.56
N VAL A 81 5.14 -2.05 2.83
CA VAL A 81 6.02 -1.35 3.77
C VAL A 81 6.35 -2.30 4.92
N SER A 82 7.61 -2.39 5.30
CA SER A 82 8.04 -3.25 6.40
C SER A 82 9.19 -2.65 7.17
N GLY A 83 9.25 -2.93 8.47
CA GLY A 83 10.40 -2.59 9.31
C GLY A 83 11.60 -3.50 9.05
N ASP A 84 11.38 -4.68 8.50
CA ASP A 84 12.44 -5.65 8.20
C ASP A 84 12.08 -6.43 6.94
N ILE A 85 12.56 -5.96 5.80
CA ILE A 85 12.25 -6.59 4.50
C ILE A 85 12.91 -7.95 4.32
N SER A 86 13.94 -8.26 5.12
CA SER A 86 14.62 -9.56 5.01
C SER A 86 13.74 -10.73 5.44
N ARG A 87 12.67 -10.46 6.20
CA ARG A 87 11.74 -11.47 6.69
C ARG A 87 10.48 -11.61 5.86
N VAL A 88 10.32 -10.76 4.85
CA VAL A 88 9.09 -10.69 4.07
C VAL A 88 9.22 -11.56 2.83
N LYS A 89 8.26 -12.46 2.64
CA LYS A 89 8.12 -13.22 1.40
C LYS A 89 6.91 -12.68 0.67
N LEU A 90 7.15 -12.10 -0.50
CA LEU A 90 6.07 -11.56 -1.34
C LEU A 90 5.64 -12.61 -2.34
N PRO A 91 4.32 -12.76 -2.55
CA PRO A 91 3.79 -13.85 -3.36
C PRO A 91 3.91 -13.63 -4.87
N TRP A 92 4.20 -12.40 -5.29
CA TRP A 92 4.24 -12.08 -6.71
C TRP A 92 5.63 -11.61 -7.14
N PRO A 93 6.14 -12.13 -8.28
CA PRO A 93 7.34 -11.57 -8.88
C PRO A 93 7.13 -10.10 -9.21
N GLY A 94 8.12 -9.28 -8.94
CA GLY A 94 8.03 -7.86 -9.21
C GLY A 94 7.28 -7.05 -8.15
N SER A 95 6.82 -7.67 -7.06
CA SER A 95 6.24 -6.93 -5.93
C SER A 95 7.21 -5.89 -5.41
N VAL A 96 6.66 -4.71 -5.07
CA VAL A 96 7.45 -3.58 -4.61
C VAL A 96 7.33 -3.46 -3.10
N ILE A 97 8.47 -3.31 -2.42
CA ILE A 97 8.51 -3.17 -0.98
C ILE A 97 9.51 -2.08 -0.61
N ILE A 98 9.20 -1.32 0.44
CA ILE A 98 10.07 -0.31 1.00
C ILE A 98 10.27 -0.55 2.49
N GLN A 99 11.50 -0.36 2.98
CA GLN A 99 11.82 -0.56 4.38
C GLN A 99 11.71 0.75 5.16
N LYS A 100 11.13 0.68 6.35
CA LYS A 100 11.08 1.80 7.29
C LYS A 100 12.45 1.95 8.00
N PRO A 101 12.89 3.16 8.30
CA PRO A 101 12.30 4.44 7.90
C PRO A 101 12.67 4.78 6.44
N TYR A 102 11.81 5.54 5.78
CA TYR A 102 12.06 5.97 4.40
C TYR A 102 11.80 7.46 4.25
N ARG A 103 12.34 8.04 3.19
CA ARG A 103 12.15 9.46 2.85
C ARG A 103 11.10 9.59 1.77
N GLU A 104 10.58 10.81 1.60
CA GLU A 104 9.62 11.11 0.54
C GLU A 104 10.16 10.70 -0.84
N ALA A 105 11.43 10.99 -1.13
CA ALA A 105 12.04 10.64 -2.42
C ALA A 105 12.06 9.11 -2.65
N ASP A 106 12.28 8.33 -1.59
CA ASP A 106 12.26 6.88 -1.67
C ASP A 106 10.84 6.38 -1.96
N LEU A 107 9.85 6.98 -1.29
CA LEU A 107 8.44 6.64 -1.50
C LEU A 107 8.02 6.97 -2.93
N ALA A 108 8.38 8.15 -3.45
CA ALA A 108 8.06 8.54 -4.81
C ALA A 108 8.62 7.53 -5.83
N ARG A 109 9.84 7.06 -5.59
CA ARG A 109 10.49 6.09 -6.49
C ARG A 109 9.78 4.74 -6.50
N VAL A 110 9.41 4.23 -5.31
CA VAL A 110 8.73 2.93 -5.25
C VAL A 110 7.30 3.00 -5.74
N ILE A 111 6.63 4.14 -5.58
CA ILE A 111 5.30 4.36 -6.17
C ILE A 111 5.39 4.24 -7.69
N GLN A 112 6.37 4.90 -8.31
CA GLN A 112 6.54 4.82 -9.75
C GLN A 112 6.82 3.39 -10.21
N ARG A 113 7.63 2.65 -9.46
CA ARG A 113 7.90 1.25 -9.76
C ARG A 113 6.63 0.40 -9.67
N ALA A 114 5.78 0.66 -8.67
CA ALA A 114 4.52 -0.07 -8.53
C ALA A 114 3.57 0.20 -9.68
N LEU A 115 3.51 1.44 -10.17
CA LEU A 115 2.67 1.81 -11.30
C LEU A 115 3.16 1.19 -12.61
N ASP A 116 4.48 1.03 -12.76
CA ASP A 116 5.11 0.47 -13.95
C ASP A 116 5.16 -1.06 -13.93
N ALA A 117 4.93 -1.69 -12.78
CA ALA A 117 4.97 -3.14 -12.66
C ALA A 117 3.83 -3.79 -13.44
N PRO A 118 4.05 -4.99 -14.03
CA PRO A 118 2.94 -5.70 -14.66
C PRO A 118 1.88 -6.07 -13.63
N PRO A 119 0.60 -6.13 -14.03
CA PRO A 119 -0.46 -6.52 -13.12
C PRO A 119 -0.15 -7.87 -12.48
N ALA A 120 -0.46 -8.00 -11.20
CA ALA A 120 -0.32 -9.28 -10.52
C ALA A 120 -1.26 -10.29 -11.15
N LEU A 121 -0.73 -11.44 -11.51
CA LEU A 121 -1.55 -12.54 -12.03
C LEU A 121 -2.14 -13.29 -10.85
N SER A 122 -3.45 -13.41 -10.88
CA SER A 122 -4.17 -14.15 -9.86
C SER A 122 -3.99 -15.64 -10.03
#